data_2924901eb6e31a1dc9f765fc6d97442f
#
_entry.id   2924901eb6e31a1dc9f765fc6d97442f
#
_cell.length_a   1.000
_cell.length_b   1.000
_cell.length_c   1.000
_cell.angle_alpha   90.00
_cell.angle_beta   90.00
_cell.angle_gamma   90.00
#
_symmetry.space_group_name_H-M   'P 1'
#
loop_
_entity.id
_entity.type
_entity.pdbx_description
1 polymer ?
#
loop_
_entity_poly.entity_id
_entity_poly.type
_entity_poly.pdbx_seq_one_letter_code
_entity_poly.pdbx_strand_id
1 'polypeptide(L)'
;TMLAHVVGAGKTYEMIASCMESERLGLSQKALFVVPNHLTEQWGADFLKLYPSAKVLVAKKTDFTPQNRKAFCARIATGNYDAVIIGHTQFERIPLSNERQESYLRSQIDEITNAIQSESSPYGGKKASVKALERTKRGIERRLKKLLDTKKDQIVTFEQLGIDRLFVDEAHNYKNGFLYTKMQNVAGINNSESNKASDMLLKCRYMDEKTGGKGLV
;
A
#
# COMPACT_ATOMS: atom_id res chain seq x y z
N THR A 1 5.80 4.72 11.84
CA THR A 1 7.07 4.30 12.46
C THR A 1 7.85 3.43 11.49
N MET A 2 9.17 3.51 11.53
CA MET A 2 10.08 2.70 10.70
C MET A 2 11.09 1.99 11.61
N LEU A 3 11.12 0.65 11.55
CA LEU A 3 12.05 -0.19 12.30
C LEU A 3 13.30 -0.47 11.44
N ALA A 4 14.32 0.36 11.56
CA ALA A 4 15.56 0.27 10.79
C ALA A 4 16.65 -0.57 11.50
N HIS A 5 16.26 -1.69 12.09
CA HIS A 5 17.16 -2.58 12.81
C HIS A 5 17.95 -3.50 11.87
N VAL A 6 19.12 -3.94 12.30
CA VAL A 6 19.93 -4.92 11.58
C VAL A 6 19.21 -6.26 11.41
N VAL A 7 19.64 -7.06 10.47
CA VAL A 7 19.11 -8.42 10.27
C VAL A 7 19.34 -9.24 11.54
N GLY A 8 18.33 -9.99 11.96
CA GLY A 8 18.39 -10.83 13.17
C GLY A 8 18.08 -10.12 14.50
N ALA A 9 17.83 -8.80 14.51
CA ALA A 9 17.50 -8.04 15.73
C ALA A 9 16.10 -8.31 16.31
N GLY A 10 15.32 -9.21 15.72
CA GLY A 10 14.00 -9.58 16.26
C GLY A 10 12.83 -8.72 15.78
N LYS A 11 12.97 -7.99 14.66
CA LYS A 11 11.90 -7.12 14.11
C LYS A 11 10.53 -7.78 14.03
N THR A 12 10.47 -9.05 13.65
CA THR A 12 9.21 -9.83 13.60
C THR A 12 8.52 -9.83 14.97
N TYR A 13 9.27 -10.13 16.03
CA TYR A 13 8.72 -10.16 17.39
C TYR A 13 8.34 -8.76 17.89
N GLU A 14 9.10 -7.75 17.55
CA GLU A 14 8.77 -6.35 17.88
C GLU A 14 7.44 -5.92 17.22
N MET A 15 7.25 -6.25 15.94
CA MET A 15 6.01 -5.95 15.23
C MET A 15 4.81 -6.70 15.83
N ILE A 16 4.97 -7.99 16.15
CA ILE A 16 3.93 -8.80 16.80
C ILE A 16 3.60 -8.24 18.19
N ALA A 17 4.60 -7.96 19.02
CA ALA A 17 4.41 -7.39 20.35
C ALA A 17 3.73 -6.00 20.27
N SER A 18 4.17 -5.15 19.34
CA SER A 18 3.55 -3.83 19.10
C SER A 18 2.08 -3.93 18.70
N CYS A 19 1.71 -4.96 17.92
CA CYS A 19 0.33 -5.24 17.55
C CYS A 19 -0.51 -5.55 18.79
N MET A 20 -0.12 -6.56 19.54
CA MET A 20 -0.88 -7.03 20.71
C MET A 20 -0.92 -6.01 21.85
N GLU A 21 0.17 -5.27 22.08
CA GLU A 21 0.14 -4.19 23.06
C GLU A 21 -0.76 -3.02 22.63
N SER A 22 -0.80 -2.72 21.34
CA SER A 22 -1.73 -1.71 20.82
C SER A 22 -3.18 -2.12 20.99
N GLU A 23 -3.49 -3.38 20.79
CA GLU A 23 -4.82 -3.95 21.03
C GLU A 23 -5.16 -3.92 22.52
N ARG A 24 -4.25 -4.40 23.39
CA ARG A 24 -4.42 -4.37 24.85
C ARG A 24 -4.71 -2.95 25.39
N LEU A 25 -4.10 -1.95 24.77
CA LEU A 25 -4.32 -0.52 25.14
C LEU A 25 -5.55 0.09 24.46
N GLY A 26 -6.29 -0.67 23.63
CA GLY A 26 -7.43 -0.15 22.89
C GLY A 26 -7.08 0.83 21.76
N LEU A 27 -5.83 0.85 21.33
CA LEU A 27 -5.33 1.73 20.27
C LEU A 27 -5.54 1.17 18.87
N SER A 28 -5.77 -0.13 18.74
CA SER A 28 -6.13 -0.82 17.50
C SER A 28 -7.01 -2.03 17.80
N GLN A 29 -7.79 -2.46 16.80
CA GLN A 29 -8.69 -3.61 16.92
C GLN A 29 -8.35 -4.70 15.91
N LYS A 30 -7.84 -4.35 14.73
CA LYS A 30 -7.55 -5.30 13.67
C LYS A 30 -6.31 -4.89 12.88
N ALA A 31 -5.24 -5.64 13.05
CA ALA A 31 -3.99 -5.40 12.34
C ALA A 31 -3.87 -6.20 11.05
N LEU A 32 -3.23 -5.62 10.03
CA LEU A 32 -2.82 -6.31 8.81
C LEU A 32 -1.29 -6.36 8.73
N PHE A 33 -0.74 -7.55 8.61
CA PHE A 33 0.68 -7.79 8.36
C PHE A 33 0.90 -8.13 6.89
N VAL A 34 1.71 -7.35 6.21
CA VAL A 34 2.12 -7.55 4.83
C VAL A 34 3.56 -8.01 4.83
N VAL A 35 3.78 -9.27 4.48
CA VAL A 35 5.08 -9.96 4.64
C VAL A 35 5.52 -10.61 3.32
N PRO A 36 6.78 -11.02 3.17
CA PRO A 36 7.20 -11.83 2.04
C PRO A 36 6.34 -13.08 1.87
N ASN A 37 5.93 -13.40 0.63
CA ASN A 37 4.94 -14.45 0.34
C ASN A 37 5.31 -15.83 0.90
N HIS A 38 6.60 -16.13 1.02
CA HIS A 38 7.10 -17.42 1.51
C HIS A 38 7.17 -17.48 3.04
N LEU A 39 7.00 -16.35 3.73
CA LEU A 39 7.09 -16.26 5.20
C LEU A 39 5.73 -16.18 5.88
N THR A 40 4.61 -16.14 5.16
CA THR A 40 3.27 -15.97 5.75
C THR A 40 2.95 -17.02 6.82
N GLU A 41 3.24 -18.30 6.58
CA GLU A 41 2.98 -19.38 7.53
C GLU A 41 3.93 -19.30 8.75
N GLN A 42 5.20 -18.95 8.52
CA GLN A 42 6.18 -18.75 9.60
C GLN A 42 5.75 -17.59 10.51
N TRP A 43 5.32 -16.47 9.96
CA TRP A 43 4.80 -15.34 10.72
C TRP A 43 3.59 -15.73 11.58
N GLY A 44 2.68 -16.56 11.02
CA GLY A 44 1.55 -17.09 11.78
C GLY A 44 1.99 -17.99 12.95
N ALA A 45 2.98 -18.84 12.72
CA ALA A 45 3.54 -19.70 13.76
C ALA A 45 4.25 -18.89 14.86
N ASP A 46 5.08 -17.92 14.48
CA ASP A 46 5.78 -17.04 15.42
C ASP A 46 4.78 -16.19 16.23
N PHE A 47 3.70 -15.73 15.61
CA PHE A 47 2.62 -14.99 16.27
C PHE A 47 1.99 -15.84 17.38
N LEU A 48 1.55 -17.07 17.05
CA LEU A 48 0.90 -17.97 18.00
C LEU A 48 1.86 -18.53 19.04
N LYS A 49 3.17 -18.57 18.76
CA LYS A 49 4.19 -18.91 19.75
C LYS A 49 4.30 -17.84 20.85
N LEU A 50 4.22 -16.56 20.48
CA LEU A 50 4.28 -15.45 21.44
C LEU A 50 2.94 -15.22 22.14
N TYR A 51 1.83 -15.32 21.39
CA TYR A 51 0.46 -15.06 21.86
C TYR A 51 -0.46 -16.22 21.47
N PRO A 52 -0.46 -17.33 22.23
CA PRO A 52 -1.21 -18.54 21.88
C PRO A 52 -2.75 -18.35 21.79
N SER A 53 -3.30 -17.33 22.46
CA SER A 53 -4.72 -17.01 22.44
C SER A 53 -5.14 -16.07 21.33
N ALA A 54 -4.19 -15.53 20.55
CA ALA A 54 -4.48 -14.57 19.49
C ALA A 54 -5.27 -15.20 18.34
N LYS A 55 -6.23 -14.46 17.81
CA LYS A 55 -7.05 -14.86 16.65
C LYS A 55 -6.36 -14.38 15.36
N VAL A 56 -5.50 -15.23 14.83
CA VAL A 56 -4.70 -14.91 13.65
C VAL A 56 -5.28 -15.57 12.40
N LEU A 57 -5.51 -14.77 11.36
CA LEU A 57 -5.88 -15.25 10.03
C LEU A 57 -4.67 -15.20 9.10
N VAL A 58 -4.17 -16.35 8.68
CA VAL A 58 -3.06 -16.46 7.72
C VAL A 58 -3.60 -16.77 6.33
N ALA A 59 -3.29 -15.92 5.36
CA ALA A 59 -3.71 -16.10 3.97
C ALA A 59 -2.89 -17.18 3.26
N LYS A 60 -3.58 -18.07 2.55
CA LYS A 60 -2.99 -19.08 1.66
C LYS A 60 -2.99 -18.58 0.21
N LYS A 61 -2.17 -19.17 -0.65
CA LYS A 61 -2.17 -18.83 -2.09
C LYS A 61 -3.53 -19.05 -2.74
N THR A 62 -4.26 -20.08 -2.32
CA THR A 62 -5.59 -20.44 -2.82
C THR A 62 -6.66 -19.41 -2.47
N ASP A 63 -6.50 -18.64 -1.40
CA ASP A 63 -7.48 -17.64 -0.96
C ASP A 63 -7.56 -16.43 -1.91
N PHE A 64 -6.49 -16.18 -2.67
CA PHE A 64 -6.40 -15.07 -3.63
C PHE A 64 -6.57 -15.51 -5.09
N THR A 65 -7.12 -16.69 -5.35
CA THR A 65 -7.62 -17.03 -6.69
C THR A 65 -8.82 -16.14 -7.05
N PRO A 66 -9.14 -15.94 -8.33
CA PRO A 66 -10.28 -15.10 -8.74
C PRO A 66 -11.60 -15.50 -8.08
N GLN A 67 -11.80 -16.81 -7.84
CA GLN A 67 -13.02 -17.34 -7.23
C GLN A 67 -13.09 -17.08 -5.71
N ASN A 68 -11.96 -17.21 -5.01
CA ASN A 68 -11.92 -17.22 -3.54
C ASN A 68 -11.66 -15.83 -2.94
N ARG A 69 -11.00 -14.93 -3.69
CA ARG A 69 -10.57 -13.61 -3.19
C ARG A 69 -11.72 -12.81 -2.57
N LYS A 70 -12.88 -12.79 -3.21
CA LYS A 70 -14.06 -12.08 -2.70
C LYS A 70 -14.49 -12.62 -1.33
N ALA A 71 -14.58 -13.93 -1.21
CA ALA A 71 -14.95 -14.60 0.05
C ALA A 71 -13.91 -14.36 1.14
N PHE A 72 -12.62 -14.42 0.79
CA PHE A 72 -11.53 -14.18 1.75
C PHE A 72 -11.51 -12.72 2.24
N CYS A 73 -11.66 -11.74 1.36
CA CYS A 73 -11.76 -10.33 1.76
C CYS A 73 -13.01 -10.08 2.62
N ALA A 74 -14.15 -10.68 2.28
CA ALA A 74 -15.35 -10.62 3.11
C ALA A 74 -15.13 -11.23 4.50
N ARG A 75 -14.41 -12.35 4.58
CA ARG A 75 -14.02 -12.98 5.86
C ARG A 75 -13.14 -12.06 6.70
N ILE A 76 -12.19 -11.34 6.10
CA ILE A 76 -11.39 -10.34 6.83
C ILE A 76 -12.31 -9.24 7.35
N ALA A 77 -13.19 -8.71 6.50
CA ALA A 77 -14.05 -7.58 6.84
C ALA A 77 -15.00 -7.89 8.00
N THR A 78 -15.61 -9.09 8.00
CA THR A 78 -16.62 -9.48 8.98
C THR A 78 -16.09 -10.24 10.19
N GLY A 79 -14.87 -10.82 10.07
CA GLY A 79 -14.27 -11.61 11.14
C GLY A 79 -13.63 -10.74 12.22
N ASN A 80 -13.67 -11.22 13.46
CA ASN A 80 -12.97 -10.61 14.58
C ASN A 80 -11.59 -11.27 14.73
N TYR A 81 -10.59 -10.69 14.12
CA TYR A 81 -9.20 -11.13 14.15
C TYR A 81 -8.32 -10.05 14.76
N ASP A 82 -7.41 -10.43 15.64
CA ASP A 82 -6.39 -9.55 16.21
C ASP A 82 -5.35 -9.20 15.12
N ALA A 83 -5.03 -10.19 14.29
CA ALA A 83 -4.11 -10.01 13.17
C ALA A 83 -4.52 -10.80 11.91
N VAL A 84 -4.31 -10.19 10.75
CA VAL A 84 -4.40 -10.83 9.44
C VAL A 84 -3.03 -10.78 8.79
N ILE A 85 -2.51 -11.92 8.36
CA ILE A 85 -1.18 -12.04 7.73
C ILE A 85 -1.35 -12.40 6.26
N ILE A 86 -0.85 -11.55 5.38
CA ILE A 86 -0.91 -11.75 3.92
C ILE A 86 0.44 -11.50 3.26
N GLY A 87 0.66 -12.11 2.11
CA GLY A 87 1.85 -11.86 1.30
C GLY A 87 1.77 -10.58 0.48
N HIS A 88 2.91 -10.02 0.09
CA HIS A 88 3.00 -8.81 -0.75
C HIS A 88 2.13 -8.90 -2.02
N THR A 89 2.21 -10.01 -2.75
CA THR A 89 1.39 -10.19 -3.98
C THR A 89 -0.10 -10.33 -3.72
N GLN A 90 -0.48 -10.76 -2.53
CA GLN A 90 -1.87 -10.84 -2.09
C GLN A 90 -2.39 -9.45 -1.73
N PHE A 91 -1.58 -8.66 -1.04
CA PHE A 91 -1.88 -7.27 -0.69
C PHE A 91 -2.12 -6.39 -1.92
N GLU A 92 -1.31 -6.56 -2.97
CA GLU A 92 -1.46 -5.85 -4.24
C GLU A 92 -2.79 -6.18 -4.97
N ARG A 93 -3.39 -7.34 -4.67
CA ARG A 93 -4.66 -7.77 -5.27
C ARG A 93 -5.90 -7.27 -4.52
N ILE A 94 -5.76 -6.64 -3.38
CA ILE A 94 -6.85 -6.00 -2.65
C ILE A 94 -7.00 -4.58 -3.19
N PRO A 95 -8.08 -4.26 -3.92
CA PRO A 95 -8.21 -2.94 -4.54
C PRO A 95 -8.57 -1.87 -3.51
N LEU A 96 -8.19 -0.63 -3.80
CA LEU A 96 -8.79 0.55 -3.19
C LEU A 96 -10.09 0.90 -3.92
N SER A 97 -10.94 1.72 -3.30
CA SER A 97 -12.12 2.26 -3.95
C SER A 97 -11.78 3.03 -5.23
N ASN A 98 -12.64 2.95 -6.24
CA ASN A 98 -12.44 3.66 -7.51
C ASN A 98 -12.37 5.17 -7.30
N GLU A 99 -13.17 5.70 -6.39
CA GLU A 99 -13.22 7.12 -6.04
C GLU A 99 -11.86 7.61 -5.52
N ARG A 100 -11.20 6.82 -4.67
CA ARG A 100 -9.87 7.16 -4.14
C ARG A 100 -8.78 7.07 -5.20
N GLN A 101 -8.83 6.04 -6.03
CA GLN A 101 -7.90 5.87 -7.15
C GLN A 101 -8.07 7.01 -8.17
N GLU A 102 -9.30 7.39 -8.51
CA GLU A 102 -9.61 8.49 -9.40
C GLU A 102 -9.09 9.82 -8.85
N SER A 103 -9.39 10.14 -7.60
CA SER A 103 -8.92 11.36 -6.93
C SER A 103 -7.39 11.48 -6.98
N TYR A 104 -6.68 10.38 -6.73
CA TYR A 104 -5.23 10.36 -6.80
C TYR A 104 -4.69 10.59 -8.22
N LEU A 105 -5.26 9.91 -9.22
CA LEU A 105 -4.83 10.09 -10.61
C LEU A 105 -5.08 11.52 -11.10
N ARG A 106 -6.20 12.13 -10.69
CA ARG A 106 -6.48 13.53 -10.99
C ARG A 106 -5.48 14.47 -10.34
N SER A 107 -5.16 14.28 -9.06
CA SER A 107 -4.15 15.09 -8.37
C SER A 107 -2.77 14.99 -9.03
N GLN A 108 -2.36 13.81 -9.51
CA GLN A 108 -1.12 13.64 -10.27
C GLN A 108 -1.16 14.39 -11.62
N ILE A 109 -2.30 14.36 -12.32
CA ILE A 109 -2.46 15.11 -13.58
C ILE A 109 -2.33 16.60 -13.33
N ASP A 110 -2.93 17.13 -12.28
CA ASP A 110 -2.88 18.55 -11.91
C ASP A 110 -1.44 18.96 -11.54
N GLU A 111 -0.75 18.15 -10.75
CA GLU A 111 0.65 18.38 -10.36
C GLU A 111 1.57 18.43 -11.58
N ILE A 112 1.46 17.48 -12.51
CA ILE A 112 2.24 17.47 -13.75
C ILE A 112 1.85 18.63 -14.65
N THR A 113 0.59 19.01 -14.71
CA THR A 113 0.14 20.14 -15.52
C THR A 113 0.74 21.46 -15.02
N ASN A 114 0.73 21.68 -13.71
CA ASN A 114 1.37 22.83 -13.09
C ASN A 114 2.89 22.84 -13.35
N ALA A 115 3.52 21.67 -13.31
CA ALA A 115 4.92 21.51 -13.63
C ALA A 115 5.24 21.87 -15.10
N ILE A 116 4.42 21.41 -16.06
CA ILE A 116 4.57 21.76 -17.48
C ILE A 116 4.44 23.27 -17.66
N GLN A 117 3.47 23.92 -17.02
CA GLN A 117 3.29 25.37 -17.10
C GLN A 117 4.51 26.14 -16.57
N SER A 118 5.06 25.70 -15.43
CA SER A 118 6.26 26.32 -14.84
C SER A 118 7.51 26.16 -15.71
N GLU A 119 7.68 25.02 -16.38
CA GLU A 119 8.81 24.74 -17.27
C GLU A 119 8.67 25.40 -18.67
N SER A 120 7.45 25.74 -19.07
CA SER A 120 7.17 26.40 -20.35
C SER A 120 7.34 27.92 -20.30
N SER A 121 7.68 28.48 -19.13
CA SER A 121 7.97 29.92 -18.96
C SER A 121 9.24 30.36 -19.77
N PRO A 122 9.33 31.61 -20.27
CA PRO A 122 10.47 32.11 -21.04
C PRO A 122 11.82 32.02 -20.32
N TYR A 123 11.82 31.93 -19.00
CA TYR A 123 12.98 31.71 -18.14
C TYR A 123 13.17 30.26 -17.72
N GLY A 124 12.40 29.32 -18.25
CA GLY A 124 12.29 27.95 -17.78
C GLY A 124 12.98 26.94 -18.70
N GLY A 125 12.86 25.70 -18.29
CA GLY A 125 13.62 24.54 -18.59
C GLY A 125 13.78 24.07 -20.05
N LYS A 126 14.50 22.96 -20.17
CA LYS A 126 14.83 22.33 -21.47
C LYS A 126 13.55 21.73 -22.09
N LYS A 127 13.31 21.97 -23.40
CA LYS A 127 12.20 21.36 -24.17
C LYS A 127 12.08 19.83 -24.02
N ALA A 128 13.19 19.15 -23.70
CA ALA A 128 13.19 17.72 -23.43
C ALA A 128 12.44 17.35 -22.13
N SER A 129 12.52 18.18 -21.09
CA SER A 129 11.80 17.97 -19.82
C SER A 129 10.29 18.07 -20.01
N VAL A 130 9.82 19.07 -20.77
CA VAL A 130 8.39 19.27 -21.07
C VAL A 130 7.83 18.05 -21.83
N LYS A 131 8.54 17.56 -22.86
CA LYS A 131 8.11 16.36 -23.59
C LYS A 131 8.04 15.10 -22.71
N ALA A 132 8.95 14.94 -21.76
CA ALA A 132 8.92 13.83 -20.81
C ALA A 132 7.71 13.93 -19.89
N LEU A 133 7.41 15.13 -19.35
CA LEU A 133 6.22 15.38 -18.52
C LEU A 133 4.93 15.13 -19.27
N GLU A 134 4.83 15.57 -20.53
CA GLU A 134 3.65 15.30 -21.37
C GLU A 134 3.43 13.81 -21.60
N ARG A 135 4.51 13.02 -21.80
CA ARG A 135 4.39 11.56 -21.93
C ARG A 135 3.86 10.93 -20.64
N THR A 136 4.37 11.36 -19.49
CA THR A 136 3.91 10.88 -18.18
C THR A 136 2.44 11.23 -17.96
N LYS A 137 2.04 12.49 -18.24
CA LYS A 137 0.65 12.93 -18.16
C LYS A 137 -0.28 12.04 -18.99
N ARG A 138 0.04 11.82 -20.27
CA ARG A 138 -0.76 10.93 -21.16
C ARG A 138 -0.81 9.49 -20.64
N GLY A 139 0.21 9.03 -19.94
CA GLY A 139 0.22 7.71 -19.28
C GLY A 139 -0.81 7.65 -18.15
N ILE A 140 -0.87 8.68 -17.30
CA ILE A 140 -1.81 8.76 -16.16
C ILE A 140 -3.24 8.97 -16.67
N GLU A 141 -3.46 9.81 -17.67
CA GLU A 141 -4.78 10.01 -18.32
C GLU A 141 -5.34 8.71 -18.89
N ARG A 142 -4.49 7.88 -19.52
CA ARG A 142 -4.90 6.54 -19.99
C ARG A 142 -5.29 5.60 -18.85
N ARG A 143 -4.58 5.66 -17.70
CA ARG A 143 -4.95 4.89 -16.51
C ARG A 143 -6.28 5.35 -15.94
N LEU A 144 -6.48 6.66 -15.85
CA LEU A 144 -7.75 7.25 -15.40
C LEU A 144 -8.92 6.82 -16.31
N LYS A 145 -8.75 6.91 -17.61
CA LYS A 145 -9.76 6.45 -18.57
C LYS A 145 -10.09 4.97 -18.37
N LYS A 146 -9.06 4.10 -18.26
CA LYS A 146 -9.25 2.67 -18.00
C LYS A 146 -9.99 2.41 -16.69
N LEU A 147 -9.67 3.17 -15.62
CA LEU A 147 -10.37 3.05 -14.34
C LEU A 147 -11.85 3.38 -14.47
N LEU A 148 -12.20 4.47 -15.19
CA LEU A 148 -13.57 4.91 -15.41
C LEU A 148 -14.37 3.94 -16.31
N ASP A 149 -13.71 3.33 -17.30
CA ASP A 149 -14.32 2.37 -18.22
C ASP A 149 -14.50 0.96 -17.59
N THR A 150 -13.79 0.68 -16.48
CA THR A 150 -13.89 -0.63 -15.82
C THR A 150 -15.19 -0.71 -15.02
N LYS A 151 -16.03 -1.74 -15.32
CA LYS A 151 -17.22 -2.02 -14.51
C LYS A 151 -16.83 -2.20 -13.05
N LYS A 152 -17.61 -1.61 -12.13
CA LYS A 152 -17.41 -1.75 -10.70
C LYS A 152 -17.52 -3.23 -10.31
N ASP A 153 -16.37 -3.87 -10.10
CA ASP A 153 -16.33 -5.20 -9.50
C ASP A 153 -16.82 -5.09 -8.06
N GLN A 154 -17.73 -5.96 -7.68
CA GLN A 154 -18.25 -6.04 -6.30
C GLN A 154 -17.23 -6.74 -5.37
N ILE A 155 -15.98 -6.32 -5.41
CA ILE A 155 -14.94 -6.84 -4.51
C ILE A 155 -14.88 -5.91 -3.30
N VAL A 156 -14.75 -6.51 -2.12
CA VAL A 156 -14.48 -5.77 -0.88
C VAL A 156 -13.18 -4.99 -1.05
N THR A 157 -13.24 -3.69 -0.91
CA THR A 157 -12.08 -2.81 -1.04
C THR A 157 -11.24 -2.80 0.24
N PHE A 158 -10.02 -2.29 0.16
CA PHE A 158 -9.12 -2.20 1.31
C PHE A 158 -9.75 -1.41 2.47
N GLU A 159 -10.45 -0.34 2.15
CA GLU A 159 -11.16 0.49 3.13
C GLU A 159 -12.23 -0.29 3.90
N GLN A 160 -12.87 -1.25 3.25
CA GLN A 160 -13.94 -2.07 3.82
C GLN A 160 -13.43 -3.23 4.67
N LEU A 161 -12.13 -3.54 4.66
CA LEU A 161 -11.56 -4.62 5.48
C LEU A 161 -11.64 -4.35 6.99
N GLY A 162 -11.81 -3.09 7.37
CA GLY A 162 -11.87 -2.70 8.78
C GLY A 162 -10.51 -2.64 9.47
N ILE A 163 -9.41 -2.70 8.71
CA ILE A 163 -8.04 -2.62 9.25
C ILE A 163 -7.80 -1.22 9.82
N ASP A 164 -7.19 -1.15 10.99
CA ASP A 164 -6.81 0.09 11.68
C ASP A 164 -5.31 0.16 12.00
N ARG A 165 -4.56 -0.92 11.75
CA ARG A 165 -3.10 -0.92 11.84
C ARG A 165 -2.48 -1.75 10.73
N LEU A 166 -1.49 -1.18 10.06
CA LEU A 166 -0.77 -1.81 8.96
C LEU A 166 0.71 -1.99 9.32
N PHE A 167 1.16 -3.23 9.31
CA PHE A 167 2.56 -3.61 9.47
C PHE A 167 3.10 -4.10 8.14
N VAL A 168 4.26 -3.58 7.71
CA VAL A 168 4.85 -3.96 6.42
C VAL A 168 6.29 -4.41 6.64
N ASP A 169 6.53 -5.70 6.49
CA ASP A 169 7.88 -6.26 6.47
C ASP A 169 8.49 -6.12 5.07
N GLU A 170 9.80 -5.89 5.01
CA GLU A 170 10.55 -5.69 3.77
C GLU A 170 9.94 -4.57 2.88
N ALA A 171 9.62 -3.43 3.49
CA ALA A 171 8.99 -2.28 2.83
C ALA A 171 9.77 -1.76 1.61
N HIS A 172 11.07 -2.08 1.49
CA HIS A 172 11.89 -1.76 0.32
C HIS A 172 11.37 -2.39 -0.99
N ASN A 173 10.49 -3.38 -0.91
CA ASN A 173 9.79 -3.92 -2.07
C ASN A 173 8.87 -2.92 -2.76
N TYR A 174 8.48 -1.84 -2.09
CA TYR A 174 7.60 -0.77 -2.59
C TYR A 174 8.34 0.52 -2.97
N LYS A 175 9.63 0.40 -3.27
CA LYS A 175 10.42 1.51 -3.84
C LYS A 175 9.90 1.94 -5.22
N ASN A 176 10.32 3.12 -5.68
CA ASN A 176 9.93 3.74 -6.95
C ASN A 176 8.47 4.22 -6.98
N GLY A 177 8.02 4.90 -5.91
CA GLY A 177 6.79 5.69 -5.93
C GLY A 177 6.90 6.84 -6.94
N PHE A 178 5.75 7.33 -7.41
CA PHE A 178 5.72 8.53 -8.24
C PHE A 178 6.33 9.71 -7.46
N LEU A 179 7.40 10.26 -8.01
CA LEU A 179 8.04 11.46 -7.50
C LEU A 179 8.33 12.40 -8.68
N TYR A 180 7.61 13.53 -8.70
CA TYR A 180 8.03 14.61 -9.58
C TYR A 180 9.27 15.30 -9.00
N THR A 181 10.38 15.26 -9.72
CA THR A 181 11.60 15.98 -9.34
C THR A 181 12.24 16.62 -10.57
N LYS A 182 12.75 17.84 -10.41
CA LYS A 182 13.59 18.52 -11.42
C LYS A 182 14.99 17.90 -11.52
N MET A 183 15.39 17.11 -10.52
CA MET A 183 16.68 16.44 -10.52
C MET A 183 16.65 15.23 -11.46
N GLN A 184 17.51 15.24 -12.46
CA GLN A 184 17.73 14.12 -13.38
C GLN A 184 19.04 13.43 -13.03
N ASN A 185 19.09 12.10 -13.17
CA ASN A 185 20.30 11.28 -12.95
C ASN A 185 20.85 11.33 -11.51
N VAL A 186 20.01 11.46 -10.51
CA VAL A 186 20.43 11.32 -9.11
C VAL A 186 20.43 9.83 -8.75
N ALA A 187 21.56 9.33 -8.26
CA ALA A 187 21.67 7.94 -7.81
C ALA A 187 20.61 7.62 -6.73
N GLY A 188 19.86 6.55 -6.94
CA GLY A 188 18.79 6.13 -6.03
C GLY A 188 17.41 6.74 -6.29
N ILE A 189 17.30 7.75 -7.17
CA ILE A 189 15.99 8.29 -7.58
C ILE A 189 15.65 7.76 -8.98
N ASN A 190 14.69 6.87 -9.06
CA ASN A 190 14.20 6.35 -10.34
C ASN A 190 12.87 7.04 -10.68
N ASN A 191 12.81 7.67 -11.86
CA ASN A 191 11.61 8.35 -12.36
C ASN A 191 10.56 7.40 -12.95
N SER A 192 10.81 6.07 -12.95
CA SER A 192 9.83 5.08 -13.36
C SER A 192 8.89 4.75 -12.20
N GLU A 193 7.62 5.11 -12.35
CA GLU A 193 6.58 4.77 -11.38
C GLU A 193 6.30 3.26 -11.39
N SER A 194 6.27 2.67 -10.20
CA SER A 194 5.78 1.31 -9.98
C SER A 194 4.32 1.36 -9.49
N ASN A 195 3.42 0.68 -10.20
CA ASN A 195 2.01 0.57 -9.79
C ASN A 195 1.85 0.06 -8.36
N LYS A 196 2.71 -0.86 -7.97
CA LYS A 196 2.75 -1.45 -6.63
C LYS A 196 3.15 -0.42 -5.56
N ALA A 197 4.10 0.48 -5.86
CA ALA A 197 4.48 1.55 -4.94
C ALA A 197 3.38 2.60 -4.81
N SER A 198 2.70 2.95 -5.91
CA SER A 198 1.56 3.87 -5.89
C SER A 198 0.36 3.29 -5.14
N ASP A 199 0.07 2.00 -5.30
CA ASP A 199 -0.97 1.29 -4.54
C ASP A 199 -0.66 1.28 -3.04
N MET A 200 0.57 0.96 -2.65
CA MET A 200 1.02 1.03 -1.26
C MET A 200 0.88 2.44 -0.70
N LEU A 201 1.33 3.46 -1.43
CA LEU A 201 1.22 4.86 -1.00
C LEU A 201 -0.22 5.27 -0.72
N LEU A 202 -1.16 4.88 -1.60
CA LEU A 202 -2.57 5.19 -1.42
C LEU A 202 -3.17 4.49 -0.19
N LYS A 203 -2.80 3.23 0.05
CA LYS A 203 -3.22 2.47 1.23
C LYS A 203 -2.65 3.10 2.51
N CYS A 204 -1.38 3.52 2.49
CA CYS A 204 -0.77 4.24 3.61
C CYS A 204 -1.48 5.57 3.89
N ARG A 205 -1.78 6.37 2.85
CA ARG A 205 -2.54 7.63 3.01
C ARG A 205 -3.91 7.38 3.62
N TYR A 206 -4.63 6.35 3.16
CA TYR A 206 -5.90 5.96 3.77
C TYR A 206 -5.73 5.60 5.25
N MET A 207 -4.70 4.83 5.59
CA MET A 207 -4.42 4.48 6.99
C MET A 207 -4.12 5.72 7.85
N ASP A 208 -3.34 6.67 7.33
CA ASP A 208 -3.03 7.93 8.03
C ASP A 208 -4.29 8.77 8.25
N GLU A 209 -5.13 8.92 7.23
CA GLU A 209 -6.42 9.62 7.33
C GLU A 209 -7.33 8.97 8.36
N LYS A 210 -7.45 7.63 8.33
CA LYS A 210 -8.32 6.88 9.23
C LYS A 210 -7.86 6.91 10.68
N THR A 211 -6.54 6.91 10.92
CA THR A 211 -5.98 6.70 12.26
C THR A 211 -5.31 7.95 12.85
N GLY A 212 -5.34 9.08 12.12
CA GLY A 212 -4.63 10.30 12.53
C GLY A 212 -3.11 10.12 12.58
N GLY A 213 -2.54 9.37 11.61
CA GLY A 213 -1.12 9.12 11.50
C GLY A 213 -0.55 8.02 12.42
N LYS A 214 -1.41 7.24 13.07
CA LYS A 214 -1.00 6.22 14.06
C LYS A 214 -1.08 4.78 13.53
N GLY A 215 -1.55 4.58 12.31
CA GLY A 215 -1.87 3.26 11.76
C GLY A 215 -0.75 2.53 11.04
N LEU A 216 0.47 3.10 10.90
CA LEU A 216 1.55 2.55 10.10
C LEU A 216 2.79 2.16 10.93
N VAL A 217 3.32 0.95 10.68
CA VAL A 217 4.57 0.43 11.27
C VAL A 217 5.42 -0.28 10.21
#